data_b22f03f49901cd4e0790de8f59fdbe25
#
_entry.id   b22f03f49901cd4e0790de8f59fdbe25
#
_cell.length_a   1.000
_cell.length_b   1.000
_cell.length_c   1.000
_cell.angle_alpha   90.00
_cell.angle_beta   90.00
_cell.angle_gamma   90.00
#
_symmetry.space_group_name_H-M   'P 1'
#
loop_
_entity.id
_entity.type
_entity.pdbx_description
1 polymer ?
#
loop_
_entity_poly.entity_id
_entity_poly.type
_entity_poly.pdbx_seq_one_letter_code
_entity_poly.pdbx_strand_id
1 'polypeptide(L)'
;QGQWHDVETGLHYNRFRYYDPDCGRFVSQDPIGLWGGANTYQYAPNCSGWIDPSGLARCPKTSYPKWMRARKGMERHHIIPYHLKDHPAFIASGLDINAAHNMIYLPREAGGAGSKTSHAKFRIGDCHHNEYNEFMEQALDKVLDNAKQNNWSKQKIQDAISGIQKGTRIDLNTGRTVWP
;
A
#
# COMPACT_ATOMS: atom_id res chain seq x y z
N GLN A 1 -22.01 -10.00 1.56
CA GLN A 1 -22.52 -9.02 2.54
C GLN A 1 -22.07 -7.64 2.10
N GLY A 2 -23.01 -6.68 1.96
CA GLY A 2 -22.71 -5.33 1.48
C GLY A 2 -22.53 -5.19 -0.03
N GLN A 3 -22.70 -6.25 -0.77
CA GLN A 3 -22.67 -6.26 -2.23
C GLN A 3 -24.06 -5.93 -2.81
N TRP A 4 -24.09 -5.28 -3.96
CA TRP A 4 -25.31 -5.02 -4.70
C TRP A 4 -25.53 -6.16 -5.70
N HIS A 5 -26.66 -6.86 -5.63
CA HIS A 5 -27.03 -7.89 -6.59
C HIS A 5 -27.58 -7.26 -7.86
N ASP A 6 -26.94 -7.54 -8.97
CA ASP A 6 -27.39 -7.18 -10.30
C ASP A 6 -28.29 -8.31 -10.85
N VAL A 7 -29.59 -8.06 -10.91
CA VAL A 7 -30.60 -9.04 -11.33
C VAL A 7 -30.52 -9.40 -12.82
N GLU A 8 -29.93 -8.54 -13.65
CA GLU A 8 -29.82 -8.77 -15.09
C GLU A 8 -28.67 -9.74 -15.40
N THR A 9 -27.57 -9.61 -14.70
CA THR A 9 -26.36 -10.41 -14.93
C THR A 9 -26.18 -11.55 -13.93
N GLY A 10 -26.91 -11.53 -12.80
CA GLY A 10 -26.72 -12.47 -11.69
C GLY A 10 -25.44 -12.22 -10.88
N LEU A 11 -24.67 -11.19 -11.23
CA LEU A 11 -23.43 -10.85 -10.57
C LEU A 11 -23.67 -9.97 -9.35
N HIS A 12 -22.71 -9.95 -8.43
CA HIS A 12 -22.73 -9.09 -7.27
C HIS A 12 -21.70 -7.96 -7.42
N TYR A 13 -22.18 -6.71 -7.52
CA TYR A 13 -21.31 -5.54 -7.57
C TYR A 13 -20.67 -5.30 -6.21
N ASN A 14 -19.36 -5.32 -6.17
CA ASN A 14 -18.55 -5.12 -4.99
C ASN A 14 -17.55 -3.98 -5.21
N ARG A 15 -18.07 -2.77 -5.32
CA ARG A 15 -17.36 -1.49 -5.45
C ARG A 15 -16.33 -1.41 -6.60
N PHE A 16 -15.30 -2.23 -6.58
CA PHE A 16 -14.24 -2.22 -7.60
C PHE A 16 -14.30 -3.41 -8.55
N ARG A 17 -15.06 -4.46 -8.19
CA ARG A 17 -15.18 -5.68 -8.99
C ARG A 17 -16.59 -6.26 -8.93
N TYR A 18 -16.92 -7.09 -9.91
CA TYR A 18 -18.10 -7.93 -9.88
C TYR A 18 -17.73 -9.33 -9.40
N TYR A 19 -18.48 -9.81 -8.44
CA TYR A 19 -18.34 -11.16 -7.90
C TYR A 19 -19.37 -12.09 -8.55
N ASP A 20 -18.90 -13.24 -9.02
CA ASP A 20 -19.72 -14.30 -9.57
C ASP A 20 -19.97 -15.35 -8.47
N PRO A 21 -21.22 -15.48 -7.98
CA PRO A 21 -21.55 -16.43 -6.92
C PRO A 21 -21.47 -17.88 -7.39
N ASP A 22 -21.69 -18.17 -8.69
CA ASP A 22 -21.65 -19.52 -9.24
C ASP A 22 -20.21 -20.04 -9.33
N CYS A 23 -19.28 -19.17 -9.69
CA CYS A 23 -17.86 -19.50 -9.76
C CYS A 23 -17.09 -19.24 -8.45
N GLY A 24 -17.69 -18.54 -7.50
CA GLY A 24 -17.07 -18.21 -6.21
C GLY A 24 -15.86 -17.27 -6.29
N ARG A 25 -15.79 -16.44 -7.32
CA ARG A 25 -14.66 -15.54 -7.59
C ARG A 25 -15.10 -14.24 -8.25
N PHE A 26 -14.17 -13.27 -8.32
CA PHE A 26 -14.37 -12.07 -9.13
C PHE A 26 -14.28 -12.38 -10.63
N VAL A 27 -15.05 -11.66 -11.45
CA VAL A 27 -15.04 -11.81 -12.92
C VAL A 27 -13.89 -11.04 -13.59
N SER A 28 -13.31 -10.07 -12.89
CA SER A 28 -12.15 -9.30 -13.34
C SER A 28 -10.95 -9.51 -12.42
N GLN A 29 -9.77 -9.24 -12.95
CA GLN A 29 -8.55 -9.25 -12.15
C GLN A 29 -8.62 -8.18 -11.06
N ASP A 30 -7.91 -8.44 -9.96
CA ASP A 30 -7.76 -7.45 -8.89
C ASP A 30 -7.10 -6.18 -9.45
N PRO A 31 -7.69 -5.00 -9.28
CA PRO A 31 -7.07 -3.74 -9.67
C PRO A 31 -5.70 -3.50 -9.02
N ILE A 32 -5.47 -4.09 -7.84
CA ILE A 32 -4.18 -4.06 -7.16
C ILE A 32 -3.25 -5.23 -7.58
N GLY A 33 -3.66 -6.00 -8.57
CA GLY A 33 -2.86 -7.08 -9.17
C GLY A 33 -2.44 -8.15 -8.16
N LEU A 34 -1.20 -8.62 -8.27
CA LEU A 34 -0.63 -9.64 -7.36
C LEU A 34 -0.53 -9.17 -5.90
N TRP A 35 -0.80 -7.93 -5.61
CA TRP A 35 -0.80 -7.39 -4.25
C TRP A 35 -1.98 -7.90 -3.42
N GLY A 36 -3.09 -8.21 -4.09
CA GLY A 36 -4.21 -8.90 -3.48
C GLY A 36 -3.96 -10.37 -3.17
N GLY A 37 -2.89 -10.93 -3.71
CA GLY A 37 -2.54 -12.35 -3.60
C GLY A 37 -2.13 -12.94 -4.95
N ALA A 38 -1.59 -14.16 -4.96
CA ALA A 38 -1.18 -14.85 -6.18
C ALA A 38 -2.34 -15.14 -7.13
N ASN A 39 -3.56 -15.24 -6.62
CA ASN A 39 -4.78 -15.40 -7.40
C ASN A 39 -5.53 -14.09 -7.48
N THR A 40 -5.33 -13.35 -8.57
CA THR A 40 -5.93 -12.03 -8.80
C THR A 40 -7.46 -12.05 -8.97
N TYR A 41 -8.09 -13.21 -9.07
CA TYR A 41 -9.55 -13.39 -9.15
C TYR A 41 -10.17 -13.84 -7.83
N GLN A 42 -9.37 -14.06 -6.78
CA GLN A 42 -9.85 -14.57 -5.51
C GLN A 42 -10.71 -13.55 -4.78
N TYR A 43 -11.87 -13.99 -4.25
CA TYR A 43 -12.72 -13.17 -3.40
C TYR A 43 -12.14 -13.07 -1.97
N ALA A 44 -11.86 -14.22 -1.37
CA ALA A 44 -11.33 -14.31 -0.01
C ALA A 44 -10.65 -15.66 0.22
N PRO A 45 -9.76 -15.78 1.21
CA PRO A 45 -9.15 -17.08 1.58
C PRO A 45 -10.17 -18.13 2.00
N ASN A 46 -11.29 -17.69 2.56
CA ASN A 46 -12.42 -18.54 2.94
C ASN A 46 -13.73 -17.75 2.77
N CYS A 47 -14.49 -18.06 1.73
CA CYS A 47 -15.74 -17.36 1.39
C CYS A 47 -16.86 -17.51 2.43
N SER A 48 -16.77 -18.51 3.32
CA SER A 48 -17.78 -18.75 4.37
C SER A 48 -17.56 -17.91 5.62
N GLY A 49 -16.33 -17.49 5.90
CA GLY A 49 -15.96 -16.79 7.13
C GLY A 49 -15.32 -15.39 6.91
N TRP A 50 -15.13 -14.99 5.67
CA TRP A 50 -14.49 -13.74 5.32
C TRP A 50 -15.35 -12.93 4.38
N ILE A 51 -15.27 -11.59 4.54
CA ILE A 51 -15.91 -10.61 3.67
C ILE A 51 -14.81 -9.75 3.06
N ASP A 52 -14.93 -9.46 1.77
CA ASP A 52 -14.13 -8.44 1.08
C ASP A 52 -15.02 -7.22 0.79
N PRO A 53 -15.08 -6.21 1.66
CA PRO A 53 -16.01 -5.09 1.54
C PRO A 53 -15.72 -4.17 0.36
N SER A 54 -14.51 -4.22 -0.17
CA SER A 54 -14.05 -3.34 -1.24
C SER A 54 -13.95 -4.02 -2.60
N GLY A 55 -13.96 -5.36 -2.64
CA GLY A 55 -13.66 -6.08 -3.87
C GLY A 55 -12.17 -6.03 -4.22
N LEU A 56 -11.33 -5.74 -3.25
CA LEU A 56 -9.86 -5.78 -3.36
C LEU A 56 -9.40 -6.88 -2.41
N ALA A 57 -8.76 -7.90 -2.94
CA ALA A 57 -8.29 -9.00 -2.12
C ALA A 57 -7.35 -8.51 -1.00
N ARG A 58 -7.29 -9.29 0.06
CA ARG A 58 -6.68 -8.98 1.35
C ARG A 58 -5.36 -8.21 1.25
N CYS A 59 -5.28 -7.10 1.98
CA CYS A 59 -4.02 -6.40 2.20
C CYS A 59 -2.96 -7.37 2.75
N PRO A 60 -1.78 -7.46 2.13
CA PRO A 60 -0.69 -8.26 2.68
C PRO A 60 -0.40 -7.80 4.11
N LYS A 61 -0.24 -8.76 5.03
CA LYS A 61 0.13 -8.44 6.41
C LYS A 61 1.44 -7.66 6.40
N THR A 62 1.37 -6.40 6.81
CA THR A 62 2.56 -5.57 6.96
C THR A 62 3.41 -6.14 8.09
N SER A 63 4.67 -6.43 7.80
CA SER A 63 5.64 -6.83 8.81
C SER A 63 6.34 -5.60 9.37
N TYR A 64 6.34 -5.46 10.69
CA TYR A 64 7.05 -4.38 11.37
C TYR A 64 8.25 -4.91 12.12
N PRO A 65 9.39 -4.19 12.13
CA PRO A 65 10.58 -4.63 12.84
C PRO A 65 10.33 -4.66 14.36
N LYS A 66 10.95 -5.63 15.04
CA LYS A 66 10.77 -5.83 16.50
C LYS A 66 11.16 -4.60 17.33
N TRP A 67 12.09 -3.78 16.87
CA TRP A 67 12.51 -2.56 17.55
C TRP A 67 11.43 -1.46 17.53
N MET A 68 10.52 -1.47 16.53
CA MET A 68 9.44 -0.50 16.45
C MET A 68 8.21 -1.01 17.21
N ARG A 69 8.19 -0.77 18.51
CA ARG A 69 7.09 -1.22 19.39
C ARG A 69 5.80 -0.45 19.10
N ALA A 70 4.65 -1.10 19.34
CA ALA A 70 3.36 -0.43 19.26
C ALA A 70 3.27 0.72 20.28
N ARG A 71 2.64 1.83 19.92
CA ARG A 71 2.38 3.00 20.78
C ARG A 71 0.89 3.28 20.81
N LYS A 72 0.36 3.62 22.01
CA LYS A 72 -1.06 3.97 22.16
C LYS A 72 -1.40 5.20 21.31
N GLY A 73 -2.48 5.12 20.55
CA GLY A 73 -2.95 6.21 19.69
C GLY A 73 -2.14 6.42 18.41
N MET A 74 -1.12 5.60 18.15
CA MET A 74 -0.26 5.68 16.98
C MET A 74 -0.33 4.41 16.15
N GLU A 75 -0.19 4.56 14.85
CA GLU A 75 0.06 3.46 13.91
C GLU A 75 1.50 3.49 13.43
N ARG A 76 2.06 2.30 13.25
CA ARG A 76 3.35 2.12 12.60
C ARG A 76 3.15 2.21 11.09
N HIS A 77 3.97 2.98 10.42
CA HIS A 77 3.84 3.21 9.00
C HIS A 77 5.21 3.11 8.31
N HIS A 78 5.25 2.44 7.16
CA HIS A 78 6.40 2.46 6.27
C HIS A 78 6.29 3.66 5.33
N ILE A 79 7.32 4.48 5.24
CA ILE A 79 7.36 5.63 4.32
C ILE A 79 7.33 5.12 2.88
N ILE A 80 8.24 4.22 2.50
CA ILE A 80 8.06 3.41 1.30
C ILE A 80 7.27 2.16 1.72
N PRO A 81 6.09 1.93 1.16
CA PRO A 81 5.20 0.85 1.57
C PRO A 81 5.87 -0.53 1.55
N TYR A 82 5.54 -1.37 2.53
CA TYR A 82 6.18 -2.68 2.73
C TYR A 82 6.10 -3.60 1.49
N HIS A 83 5.00 -3.55 0.73
CA HIS A 83 4.83 -4.37 -0.47
C HIS A 83 5.80 -4.00 -1.60
N LEU A 84 6.37 -2.78 -1.59
CA LEU A 84 7.39 -2.34 -2.55
C LEU A 84 8.82 -2.84 -2.21
N LYS A 85 8.97 -3.68 -1.19
CA LYS A 85 10.27 -4.26 -0.81
C LYS A 85 10.94 -5.03 -1.96
N ASP A 86 10.13 -5.63 -2.84
CA ASP A 86 10.59 -6.40 -4.00
C ASP A 86 10.63 -5.57 -5.30
N HIS A 87 10.39 -4.26 -5.21
CA HIS A 87 10.49 -3.36 -6.37
C HIS A 87 11.94 -3.31 -6.90
N PRO A 88 12.16 -3.39 -8.23
CA PRO A 88 13.51 -3.47 -8.80
C PRO A 88 14.47 -2.35 -8.37
N ALA A 89 13.98 -1.09 -8.28
CA ALA A 89 14.79 0.02 -7.78
C ALA A 89 15.19 -0.17 -6.31
N PHE A 90 14.26 -0.70 -5.49
CA PHE A 90 14.51 -0.93 -4.08
C PHE A 90 15.52 -2.08 -3.88
N ILE A 91 15.38 -3.17 -4.62
CA ILE A 91 16.36 -4.28 -4.64
C ILE A 91 17.74 -3.77 -5.08
N ALA A 92 17.81 -3.00 -6.18
CA ALA A 92 19.06 -2.45 -6.69
C ALA A 92 19.78 -1.54 -5.68
N SER A 93 19.00 -0.84 -4.83
CA SER A 93 19.55 -0.03 -3.76
C SER A 93 20.19 -0.86 -2.64
N GLY A 94 19.64 -2.05 -2.36
CA GLY A 94 20.02 -2.87 -1.22
C GLY A 94 19.62 -2.26 0.13
N LEU A 95 18.67 -1.34 0.15
CA LEU A 95 18.11 -0.79 1.40
C LEU A 95 17.19 -1.80 2.08
N ASP A 96 17.15 -1.74 3.40
CA ASP A 96 16.20 -2.53 4.19
C ASP A 96 14.88 -1.77 4.34
N ILE A 97 13.77 -2.39 3.92
CA ILE A 97 12.42 -1.82 4.03
C ILE A 97 12.03 -1.53 5.49
N ASN A 98 12.61 -2.26 6.44
CA ASN A 98 12.38 -2.14 7.87
C ASN A 98 13.40 -1.23 8.59
N ALA A 99 14.29 -0.58 7.85
CA ALA A 99 15.24 0.34 8.44
C ALA A 99 14.55 1.57 9.07
N ALA A 100 15.14 2.13 10.12
CA ALA A 100 14.55 3.23 10.89
C ALA A 100 14.21 4.45 10.04
N HIS A 101 15.00 4.74 9.00
CA HIS A 101 14.75 5.84 8.09
C HIS A 101 13.53 5.63 7.17
N ASN A 102 13.02 4.40 7.06
CA ASN A 102 11.79 4.09 6.34
C ASN A 102 10.56 3.97 7.26
N MET A 103 10.70 4.16 8.56
CA MET A 103 9.64 3.94 9.55
C MET A 103 9.22 5.24 10.21
N ILE A 104 7.90 5.44 10.38
CA ILE A 104 7.33 6.59 11.08
C ILE A 104 6.15 6.14 11.94
N TYR A 105 5.88 6.87 13.05
CA TYR A 105 4.62 6.75 13.77
C TYR A 105 3.67 7.85 13.30
N LEU A 106 2.48 7.46 12.91
CA LEU A 106 1.40 8.39 12.55
C LEU A 106 0.26 8.29 13.57
N PRO A 107 -0.35 9.40 13.98
CA PRO A 107 -1.57 9.37 14.79
C PRO A 107 -2.65 8.55 14.09
N ARG A 108 -3.44 7.78 14.86
CA ARG A 108 -4.57 7.04 14.28
C ARG A 108 -5.60 7.98 13.70
N GLU A 109 -5.86 9.07 14.39
CA GLU A 109 -6.88 10.06 14.04
C GLU A 109 -6.27 11.45 13.87
N ALA A 110 -6.98 12.32 13.17
CA ALA A 110 -6.58 13.71 13.01
C ALA A 110 -6.55 14.42 14.38
N GLY A 111 -5.54 15.28 14.58
CA GLY A 111 -5.34 16.00 15.83
C GLY A 111 -4.63 15.24 16.94
N GLY A 112 -4.20 14.00 16.69
CA GLY A 112 -3.34 13.26 17.61
C GLY A 112 -1.94 13.90 17.75
N ALA A 113 -1.23 13.56 18.84
CA ALA A 113 0.11 14.07 19.09
C ALA A 113 1.12 13.54 18.05
N GLY A 114 2.05 14.38 17.60
CA GLY A 114 3.14 14.02 16.69
C GLY A 114 2.94 14.56 15.28
N SER A 115 2.96 13.70 14.28
CA SER A 115 2.77 14.06 12.86
C SER A 115 1.41 14.75 12.62
N LYS A 116 1.38 15.76 11.75
CA LYS A 116 0.13 16.42 11.32
C LYS A 116 -0.71 15.55 10.38
N THR A 117 -0.10 14.55 9.75
CA THR A 117 -0.80 13.55 8.93
C THR A 117 -1.24 12.40 9.81
N SER A 118 -2.55 12.15 9.89
CA SER A 118 -3.07 10.97 10.57
C SER A 118 -3.05 9.74 9.65
N HIS A 119 -2.91 8.56 10.25
CA HIS A 119 -2.99 7.30 9.50
C HIS A 119 -4.37 7.11 8.84
N ALA A 120 -5.43 7.71 9.41
CA ALA A 120 -6.76 7.69 8.83
C ALA A 120 -6.84 8.27 7.41
N LYS A 121 -5.95 9.22 7.05
CA LYS A 121 -5.89 9.77 5.68
C LYS A 121 -5.54 8.75 4.61
N PHE A 122 -4.90 7.64 5.00
CA PHE A 122 -4.52 6.58 4.08
C PHE A 122 -5.58 5.48 3.98
N ARG A 123 -6.70 5.60 4.73
CA ARG A 123 -7.72 4.56 4.78
C ARG A 123 -8.80 4.81 3.74
N ILE A 124 -8.90 3.89 2.77
CA ILE A 124 -10.05 3.77 1.88
C ILE A 124 -10.64 2.38 2.13
N GLY A 125 -11.70 2.29 2.95
CA GLY A 125 -12.26 1.01 3.39
C GLY A 125 -11.31 0.25 4.32
N ASP A 126 -11.27 -1.07 4.19
CA ASP A 126 -10.42 -1.94 5.02
C ASP A 126 -9.04 -2.21 4.44
N CYS A 127 -8.80 -1.84 3.17
CA CYS A 127 -7.51 -1.91 2.49
C CYS A 127 -7.07 -0.53 2.03
N HIS A 128 -5.86 -0.16 2.32
CA HIS A 128 -5.43 1.21 2.49
C HIS A 128 -4.35 1.61 1.51
N HIS A 129 -4.26 2.90 1.26
CA HIS A 129 -3.10 3.54 0.65
C HIS A 129 -2.99 3.49 -0.88
N ASN A 130 -4.07 3.21 -1.64
CA ASN A 130 -3.94 3.05 -3.09
C ASN A 130 -3.22 4.23 -3.75
N GLU A 131 -3.71 5.45 -3.56
CA GLU A 131 -3.09 6.65 -4.15
C GLU A 131 -1.65 6.88 -3.66
N TYR A 132 -1.42 6.67 -2.36
CA TYR A 132 -0.08 6.76 -1.79
C TYR A 132 0.85 5.65 -2.30
N ASN A 133 0.33 4.44 -2.42
CA ASN A 133 1.09 3.30 -2.95
C ASN A 133 1.49 3.53 -4.39
N GLU A 134 0.55 3.95 -5.23
CA GLU A 134 0.78 4.29 -6.64
C GLU A 134 1.79 5.44 -6.79
N PHE A 135 1.65 6.48 -5.97
CA PHE A 135 2.62 7.57 -5.93
C PHE A 135 4.04 7.08 -5.62
N MET A 136 4.18 6.21 -4.61
CA MET A 136 5.48 5.66 -4.23
C MET A 136 6.05 4.73 -5.27
N GLU A 137 5.22 3.90 -5.90
CA GLU A 137 5.62 3.02 -7.00
C GLU A 137 6.14 3.84 -8.18
N GLN A 138 5.38 4.83 -8.63
CA GLN A 138 5.80 5.73 -9.71
C GLN A 138 7.10 6.49 -9.36
N ALA A 139 7.30 6.87 -8.10
CA ALA A 139 8.52 7.49 -7.67
C ALA A 139 9.72 6.54 -7.76
N LEU A 140 9.54 5.27 -7.41
CA LEU A 140 10.57 4.23 -7.56
C LEU A 140 10.83 3.87 -9.02
N ASP A 141 9.80 3.83 -9.86
CA ASP A 141 9.93 3.62 -11.30
C ASP A 141 10.79 4.72 -11.93
N LYS A 142 10.53 5.98 -11.60
CA LYS A 142 11.37 7.11 -12.06
C LYS A 142 12.83 6.97 -11.64
N VAL A 143 13.08 6.49 -10.41
CA VAL A 143 14.46 6.20 -9.95
C VAL A 143 15.08 5.09 -10.80
N LEU A 144 14.34 4.02 -11.07
CA LEU A 144 14.81 2.91 -11.86
C LEU A 144 15.14 3.31 -13.30
N ASP A 145 14.26 4.07 -13.94
CA ASP A 145 14.44 4.54 -15.31
C ASP A 145 15.62 5.48 -15.43
N ASN A 146 15.76 6.44 -14.51
CA ASN A 146 16.92 7.33 -14.45
C ASN A 146 18.22 6.54 -14.20
N ALA A 147 18.16 5.52 -13.34
CA ALA A 147 19.32 4.69 -13.05
C ALA A 147 19.77 3.91 -14.28
N LYS A 148 18.84 3.35 -15.06
CA LYS A 148 19.11 2.65 -16.32
C LYS A 148 19.67 3.60 -17.39
N GLN A 149 19.00 4.73 -17.60
CA GLN A 149 19.40 5.69 -18.65
C GLN A 149 20.77 6.31 -18.39
N ASN A 150 21.14 6.52 -17.14
CA ASN A 150 22.35 7.24 -16.75
C ASN A 150 23.41 6.34 -16.08
N ASN A 151 23.22 5.01 -16.12
CA ASN A 151 24.15 4.04 -15.51
C ASN A 151 24.49 4.39 -14.05
N TRP A 152 23.48 4.65 -13.22
CA TRP A 152 23.71 5.04 -11.84
C TRP A 152 24.39 3.93 -11.03
N SER A 153 25.32 4.31 -10.18
CA SER A 153 25.88 3.43 -9.17
C SER A 153 24.83 3.06 -8.12
N LYS A 154 25.04 1.93 -7.43
CA LYS A 154 24.21 1.52 -6.29
C LYS A 154 24.06 2.65 -5.28
N GLN A 155 25.15 3.36 -4.96
CA GLN A 155 25.13 4.49 -4.02
C GLN A 155 24.19 5.60 -4.50
N LYS A 156 24.22 5.94 -5.78
CA LYS A 156 23.33 6.98 -6.33
C LYS A 156 21.86 6.58 -6.28
N ILE A 157 21.56 5.30 -6.50
CA ILE A 157 20.19 4.77 -6.32
C ILE A 157 19.75 4.85 -4.85
N GLN A 158 20.64 4.50 -3.91
CA GLN A 158 20.38 4.64 -2.48
C GLN A 158 20.11 6.08 -2.08
N ASP A 159 20.90 7.02 -2.58
CA ASP A 159 20.76 8.45 -2.28
C ASP A 159 19.43 8.99 -2.81
N ALA A 160 19.03 8.60 -4.02
CA ALA A 160 17.74 8.96 -4.61
C ALA A 160 16.56 8.44 -3.78
N ILE A 161 16.56 7.15 -3.41
CA ILE A 161 15.52 6.55 -2.58
C ILE A 161 15.50 7.18 -1.17
N SER A 162 16.67 7.43 -0.58
CA SER A 162 16.78 8.13 0.71
C SER A 162 16.24 9.56 0.63
N GLY A 163 16.40 10.21 -0.52
CA GLY A 163 15.79 11.52 -0.80
C GLY A 163 14.26 11.46 -0.77
N ILE A 164 13.65 10.46 -1.42
CA ILE A 164 12.21 10.21 -1.38
C ILE A 164 11.75 10.00 0.08
N GLN A 165 12.42 9.13 0.83
CA GLN A 165 12.08 8.85 2.23
C GLN A 165 12.14 10.10 3.11
N LYS A 166 13.17 10.93 2.96
CA LYS A 166 13.35 12.17 3.72
C LYS A 166 12.26 13.19 3.36
N GLY A 167 12.02 13.43 2.07
CA GLY A 167 11.00 14.35 1.59
C GLY A 167 9.62 13.96 2.11
N THR A 168 9.23 12.72 1.88
CA THR A 168 7.94 12.20 2.33
C THR A 168 7.78 12.25 3.85
N ARG A 169 8.84 11.97 4.62
CA ARG A 169 8.81 12.12 6.07
C ARG A 169 8.49 13.56 6.51
N ILE A 170 9.07 14.54 5.84
CA ILE A 170 8.80 15.96 6.11
C ILE A 170 7.34 16.26 5.82
N ASP A 171 6.82 15.80 4.68
CA ASP A 171 5.45 16.03 4.27
C ASP A 171 4.45 15.37 5.22
N LEU A 172 4.69 14.13 5.61
CA LEU A 172 3.88 13.42 6.62
C LEU A 172 3.88 14.16 7.96
N ASN A 173 5.02 14.68 8.41
CA ASN A 173 5.11 15.41 9.66
C ASN A 173 4.45 16.78 9.59
N THR A 174 4.46 17.44 8.44
CA THR A 174 3.91 18.79 8.25
C THR A 174 2.45 18.79 7.79
N GLY A 175 1.92 17.62 7.41
CA GLY A 175 0.56 17.47 6.89
C GLY A 175 0.39 17.92 5.45
N ARG A 176 1.48 18.09 4.71
CA ARG A 176 1.42 18.26 3.26
C ARG A 176 1.03 16.94 2.61
N THR A 177 0.10 16.99 1.68
CA THR A 177 -0.19 15.87 0.79
C THR A 177 0.71 15.97 -0.42
N VAL A 178 1.51 14.95 -0.69
CA VAL A 178 2.39 14.85 -1.86
C VAL A 178 1.80 13.97 -2.96
N TRP A 179 0.66 13.37 -2.68
CA TRP A 179 -0.15 12.59 -3.62
C TRP A 179 -1.47 13.33 -3.86
N PRO A 180 -2.03 13.26 -5.06
CA PRO A 180 -3.27 13.94 -5.45
C PRO A 180 -4.48 13.51 -4.62
#